data_b3f67a07afbe7e1e6fc4084c046c367a
#
_entry.id   b3f67a07afbe7e1e6fc4084c046c367a
#
_cell.length_a   1.000
_cell.length_b   1.000
_cell.length_c   1.000
_cell.angle_alpha   90.00
_cell.angle_beta   90.00
_cell.angle_gamma   90.00
#
_symmetry.space_group_name_H-M   'P 1'
#
loop_
_entity.id
_entity.type
_entity.pdbx_description
1 polymer ?
#
loop_
_entity_poly.entity_id
_entity_poly.type
_entity_poly.pdbx_seq_one_letter_code
_entity_poly.pdbx_strand_id
1 'polypeptide(L)'
;MLVFIEGHSRSEVGQFSTVHMGQFYSVANRNKALTPFKLKWLIKFKREASDLKVGSLPLIKDKETSHILITGTTGSGKSNCFNILVPQVRRRGNRAVIVDLTGQYISRFYQKGDLILNPFDIRSVNWNPWADCEFPSHYDMLAAGLIPQQKYVSDRFWDNASRSLFSTAMQKLDSLKDHSIQELHRVLITAGLEEFESFFKETEAASYTSKEGEKMTLSVRSNLAIQIKSLKYLNDQNKNFSLRQWVQNEEQKNWLFITARPDQRETLKPLISCWLEIAFNTVMSLSPDHQRRLWFIIDELPALQHLPSLPLALAELRKYGGCIMAGIQGMPQISDLYGNAGSQAILDLFNTFIFFRSTDPQTTSWISKVLGEKDETEIVENLSYGANTIRDGVSLNQQTHTKPIVIPTEIQNLRDLEAYIKLPGNYPITKLNMPYQYFPEH
;
A
#
# COMPACT_ATOMS: atom_id res chain seq x y z
N MET A 1 38.06 -17.12 9.31
CA MET A 1 38.08 -18.54 9.66
C MET A 1 38.29 -19.30 8.35
N LEU A 2 39.54 -19.69 8.12
CA LEU A 2 39.95 -20.47 6.95
C LEU A 2 39.46 -21.89 7.17
N VAL A 3 38.57 -22.36 6.32
CA VAL A 3 38.24 -23.79 6.26
C VAL A 3 39.21 -24.39 5.26
N PHE A 4 40.20 -25.08 5.77
CA PHE A 4 41.00 -25.99 4.97
C PHE A 4 40.12 -27.18 4.56
N ILE A 5 39.93 -27.39 3.27
CA ILE A 5 39.47 -28.66 2.74
C ILE A 5 40.72 -29.51 2.57
N GLU A 6 41.03 -30.31 3.60
CA GLU A 6 41.98 -31.41 3.45
C GLU A 6 41.31 -32.50 2.60
N GLY A 7 41.91 -32.79 1.52
CA GLY A 7 41.54 -33.95 0.72
C GLY A 7 41.83 -33.78 -0.75
N HIS A 8 43.05 -33.93 -1.02
CA HIS A 8 43.74 -34.47 -2.21
C HIS A 8 44.88 -33.57 -2.66
N SER A 9 46.03 -34.12 -2.41
CA SER A 9 47.35 -33.66 -2.78
C SER A 9 47.50 -33.47 -4.26
N ARG A 10 47.12 -32.32 -4.82
CA ARG A 10 47.70 -31.76 -6.01
C ARG A 10 47.80 -30.27 -5.81
N SER A 11 49.01 -29.80 -5.65
CA SER A 11 49.43 -28.44 -5.36
C SER A 11 48.88 -27.38 -6.33
N GLU A 12 48.39 -27.75 -7.50
CA GLU A 12 47.86 -26.86 -8.51
C GLU A 12 46.37 -26.49 -8.27
N VAL A 13 45.62 -27.36 -7.63
CA VAL A 13 44.18 -27.11 -7.30
C VAL A 13 44.06 -26.19 -6.07
N GLY A 14 45.03 -26.23 -5.18
CA GLY A 14 45.07 -25.39 -3.98
C GLY A 14 45.38 -23.92 -4.24
N GLN A 15 46.18 -23.61 -5.27
CA GLN A 15 46.50 -22.22 -5.64
C GLN A 15 45.36 -21.51 -6.39
N PHE A 16 44.56 -22.24 -7.16
CA PHE A 16 43.40 -21.64 -7.86
C PHE A 16 42.27 -21.27 -6.94
N SER A 17 42.12 -21.97 -5.81
CA SER A 17 41.05 -21.71 -4.84
C SER A 17 41.33 -20.48 -3.98
N THR A 18 42.59 -20.11 -3.73
CA THR A 18 42.91 -19.01 -2.80
C THR A 18 42.75 -17.61 -3.37
N VAL A 19 42.98 -17.39 -4.65
CA VAL A 19 42.90 -16.06 -5.26
C VAL A 19 41.45 -15.69 -5.62
N HIS A 20 40.63 -16.66 -6.01
CA HIS A 20 39.21 -16.42 -6.30
C HIS A 20 38.31 -16.49 -5.07
N MET A 21 38.62 -17.23 -4.01
CA MET A 21 37.81 -17.27 -2.78
C MET A 21 37.68 -15.91 -2.10
N GLY A 22 38.66 -15.03 -2.14
CA GLY A 22 38.58 -13.68 -1.57
C GLY A 22 37.52 -12.79 -2.22
N GLN A 23 37.34 -12.89 -3.54
CA GLN A 23 36.29 -12.17 -4.27
C GLN A 23 34.92 -12.87 -4.19
N PHE A 24 34.92 -14.20 -4.16
CA PHE A 24 33.66 -14.97 -4.00
C PHE A 24 32.98 -14.77 -2.66
N TYR A 25 33.73 -14.68 -1.55
CA TYR A 25 33.13 -14.42 -0.23
C TYR A 25 32.48 -13.05 -0.10
N SER A 26 32.91 -12.05 -0.85
CA SER A 26 32.29 -10.72 -0.79
C SER A 26 30.97 -10.63 -1.56
N VAL A 27 30.81 -11.39 -2.66
CA VAL A 27 29.60 -11.41 -3.48
C VAL A 27 28.60 -12.46 -2.97
N ALA A 28 29.08 -13.66 -2.62
CA ALA A 28 28.23 -14.75 -2.13
C ALA A 28 27.59 -14.46 -0.75
N ASN A 29 28.21 -13.64 0.10
CA ASN A 29 27.62 -13.24 1.38
C ASN A 29 26.54 -12.16 1.27
N ARG A 30 26.46 -11.42 0.18
CA ARG A 30 25.43 -10.39 0.01
C ARG A 30 24.06 -10.97 -0.33
N ASN A 31 24.00 -12.15 -0.93
CA ASN A 31 22.79 -12.75 -1.47
C ASN A 31 22.37 -14.04 -0.75
N LYS A 32 22.72 -14.25 0.51
CA LYS A 32 22.23 -15.38 1.31
C LYS A 32 21.17 -14.92 2.31
N ALA A 33 20.11 -15.73 2.47
CA ALA A 33 19.19 -15.54 3.58
C ALA A 33 19.95 -15.71 4.91
N LEU A 34 19.88 -14.71 5.79
CA LEU A 34 20.46 -14.79 7.12
C LEU A 34 19.42 -15.27 8.14
N THR A 35 19.91 -15.91 9.22
CA THR A 35 19.04 -16.16 10.37
C THR A 35 18.62 -14.83 11.00
N PRO A 36 17.40 -14.74 11.58
CA PRO A 36 16.91 -13.50 12.22
C PRO A 36 17.87 -12.96 13.27
N PHE A 37 18.53 -13.86 14.03
CA PHE A 37 19.52 -13.48 15.04
C PHE A 37 20.73 -12.76 14.44
N LYS A 38 21.31 -13.31 13.36
CA LYS A 38 22.47 -12.70 12.68
C LYS A 38 22.10 -11.36 12.05
N LEU A 39 20.93 -11.27 11.41
CA LEU A 39 20.46 -10.02 10.82
C LEU A 39 20.20 -8.96 11.89
N LYS A 40 19.54 -9.31 13.00
CA LYS A 40 19.33 -8.41 14.13
C LYS A 40 20.65 -7.88 14.71
N TRP A 41 21.65 -8.76 14.83
CA TRP A 41 22.98 -8.36 15.30
C TRP A 41 23.64 -7.38 14.31
N LEU A 42 23.57 -7.65 13.02
CA LEU A 42 24.10 -6.78 11.96
C LEU A 42 23.48 -5.38 11.99
N ILE A 43 22.14 -5.30 12.11
CA ILE A 43 21.40 -4.02 12.17
C ILE A 43 21.82 -3.24 13.42
N LYS A 44 21.93 -3.90 14.58
CA LYS A 44 22.39 -3.29 15.83
C LYS A 44 23.83 -2.81 15.75
N PHE A 45 24.70 -3.62 15.16
CA PHE A 45 26.13 -3.28 14.99
C PHE A 45 26.29 -2.01 14.13
N LYS A 46 25.49 -1.86 13.08
CA LYS A 46 25.45 -0.64 12.24
C LYS A 46 24.75 0.54 12.93
N ARG A 47 24.19 0.38 14.13
CA ARG A 47 23.39 1.39 14.83
C ARG A 47 22.16 1.88 14.07
N GLU A 48 21.62 1.05 13.20
CA GLU A 48 20.45 1.35 12.36
C GLU A 48 19.17 0.66 12.86
N ALA A 49 19.18 0.11 14.08
CA ALA A 49 18.02 -0.56 14.66
C ALA A 49 16.93 0.46 15.05
N SER A 50 15.74 0.29 14.49
CA SER A 50 14.53 0.98 14.92
C SER A 50 13.99 0.37 16.23
N ASP A 51 13.20 1.13 16.95
CA ASP A 51 12.35 0.65 18.04
C ASP A 51 11.14 -0.13 17.52
N LEU A 52 10.70 0.11 16.27
CA LEU A 52 9.71 -0.74 15.61
C LEU A 52 10.30 -2.09 15.25
N LYS A 53 9.56 -3.16 15.61
CA LYS A 53 10.02 -4.54 15.44
C LYS A 53 8.91 -5.40 14.84
N VAL A 54 9.32 -6.28 13.96
CA VAL A 54 8.48 -7.39 13.47
C VAL A 54 8.94 -8.64 14.22
N GLY A 55 8.15 -9.10 15.19
CA GLY A 55 8.60 -10.11 16.14
C GLY A 55 9.86 -9.67 16.89
N SER A 56 10.94 -10.43 16.75
CA SER A 56 12.24 -10.11 17.37
C SER A 56 13.16 -9.24 16.53
N LEU A 57 12.82 -9.00 15.24
CA LEU A 57 13.65 -8.29 14.28
C LEU A 57 13.33 -6.79 14.29
N PRO A 58 14.27 -5.89 14.58
CA PRO A 58 14.07 -4.46 14.43
C PRO A 58 13.99 -4.08 12.94
N LEU A 59 13.12 -3.14 12.62
CA LEU A 59 13.13 -2.45 11.32
C LEU A 59 14.36 -1.53 11.25
N ILE A 60 14.56 -0.92 10.09
CA ILE A 60 15.65 0.05 9.91
C ILE A 60 15.16 1.42 10.36
N LYS A 61 15.97 2.07 11.20
CA LYS A 61 15.68 3.39 11.75
C LYS A 61 15.52 4.43 10.63
N ASP A 62 14.51 5.28 10.78
CA ASP A 62 14.19 6.38 9.86
C ASP A 62 13.90 5.96 8.41
N LYS A 63 13.56 4.65 8.20
CA LYS A 63 13.15 4.11 6.90
C LYS A 63 11.65 3.80 6.81
N GLU A 64 10.87 4.15 7.83
CA GLU A 64 9.42 3.96 7.86
C GLU A 64 8.73 4.73 6.73
N THR A 65 9.24 5.92 6.40
CA THR A 65 8.74 6.76 5.29
C THR A 65 9.05 6.18 3.90
N SER A 66 9.79 5.07 3.83
CA SER A 66 9.99 4.31 2.59
C SER A 66 8.98 3.15 2.47
N HIS A 67 7.91 3.22 3.23
CA HIS A 67 6.71 2.40 3.19
C HIS A 67 6.92 0.90 3.45
N ILE A 68 5.89 0.26 3.97
CA ILE A 68 5.89 -1.17 4.35
C ILE A 68 4.77 -1.87 3.59
N LEU A 69 5.11 -2.93 2.86
CA LEU A 69 4.14 -3.82 2.22
C LEU A 69 4.11 -5.16 2.92
N ILE A 70 2.91 -5.60 3.28
CA ILE A 70 2.66 -6.89 3.92
C ILE A 70 1.79 -7.73 2.98
N THR A 71 2.29 -8.87 2.52
CA THR A 71 1.58 -9.72 1.57
C THR A 71 1.34 -11.10 2.15
N GLY A 72 0.16 -11.65 1.89
CA GLY A 72 -0.15 -13.02 2.30
C GLY A 72 -1.62 -13.35 2.16
N THR A 73 -1.92 -14.63 1.93
CA THR A 73 -3.28 -15.14 1.88
C THR A 73 -3.97 -15.04 3.24
N THR A 74 -5.28 -15.18 3.25
CA THR A 74 -6.08 -15.21 4.50
C THR A 74 -5.55 -16.30 5.44
N GLY A 75 -5.42 -15.99 6.72
CA GLY A 75 -4.91 -16.91 7.75
C GLY A 75 -3.39 -17.07 7.81
N SER A 76 -2.62 -16.55 6.85
CA SER A 76 -1.16 -16.71 6.82
C SER A 76 -0.41 -15.92 7.90
N GLY A 77 -1.03 -14.90 8.52
CA GLY A 77 -0.42 -14.07 9.56
C GLY A 77 -0.34 -12.56 9.25
N LYS A 78 -0.90 -12.12 8.10
CA LYS A 78 -0.91 -10.70 7.68
C LYS A 78 -1.46 -9.79 8.78
N SER A 79 -2.71 -9.98 9.21
CA SER A 79 -3.34 -9.15 10.26
C SER A 79 -2.64 -9.27 11.61
N ASN A 80 -2.01 -10.42 11.92
CA ASN A 80 -1.17 -10.56 13.10
C ASN A 80 0.07 -9.65 13.04
N CYS A 81 0.66 -9.49 11.87
CA CYS A 81 1.79 -8.56 11.67
C CYS A 81 1.36 -7.10 11.91
N PHE A 82 0.21 -6.69 11.39
CA PHE A 82 -0.36 -5.37 11.71
C PHE A 82 -0.61 -5.21 13.21
N ASN A 83 -1.18 -6.20 13.86
CA ASN A 83 -1.42 -6.21 15.30
C ASN A 83 -0.15 -6.09 16.15
N ILE A 84 0.99 -6.55 15.63
CA ILE A 84 2.31 -6.38 16.26
C ILE A 84 2.83 -4.95 16.07
N LEU A 85 2.66 -4.37 14.87
CA LEU A 85 3.25 -3.07 14.52
C LEU A 85 2.42 -1.87 15.02
N VAL A 86 1.09 -1.94 14.90
CA VAL A 86 0.18 -0.83 15.23
C VAL A 86 0.35 -0.31 16.67
N PRO A 87 0.41 -1.16 17.72
CA PRO A 87 0.65 -0.68 19.08
C PRO A 87 2.01 0.00 19.27
N GLN A 88 3.00 -0.38 18.46
CA GLN A 88 4.32 0.23 18.53
C GLN A 88 4.30 1.65 17.96
N VAL A 89 3.56 1.90 16.87
CA VAL A 89 3.30 3.22 16.32
C VAL A 89 2.65 4.13 17.37
N ARG A 90 1.65 3.61 18.10
CA ARG A 90 0.97 4.34 19.19
C ARG A 90 1.95 4.69 20.33
N ARG A 91 2.76 3.73 20.77
CA ARG A 91 3.74 3.95 21.85
C ARG A 91 4.80 4.99 21.52
N ARG A 92 5.10 5.18 20.24
CA ARG A 92 5.98 6.27 19.75
C ARG A 92 5.32 7.65 19.85
N GLY A 93 4.01 7.72 20.09
CA GLY A 93 3.25 8.96 20.01
C GLY A 93 3.04 9.45 18.58
N ASN A 94 3.23 8.58 17.59
CA ASN A 94 2.96 8.95 16.20
C ASN A 94 1.46 8.97 15.93
N ARG A 95 1.05 9.85 15.02
CA ARG A 95 -0.33 9.93 14.52
C ARG A 95 -0.57 8.86 13.47
N ALA A 96 -1.82 8.43 13.36
CA ALA A 96 -2.20 7.46 12.34
C ALA A 96 -3.62 7.69 11.80
N VAL A 97 -3.78 7.43 10.51
CA VAL A 97 -5.04 7.15 9.84
C VAL A 97 -5.11 5.63 9.66
N ILE A 98 -6.13 4.99 10.21
CA ILE A 98 -6.33 3.54 10.11
C ILE A 98 -7.60 3.27 9.32
N VAL A 99 -7.45 2.55 8.21
CA VAL A 99 -8.58 2.04 7.43
C VAL A 99 -8.93 0.65 7.96
N ASP A 100 -10.04 0.57 8.68
CA ASP A 100 -10.54 -0.66 9.30
C ASP A 100 -11.85 -1.11 8.66
N LEU A 101 -11.75 -2.02 7.72
CA LEU A 101 -12.91 -2.59 7.02
C LEU A 101 -13.48 -3.85 7.70
N THR A 102 -12.97 -4.19 8.87
CA THR A 102 -13.36 -5.39 9.62
C THR A 102 -13.87 -5.09 11.02
N GLY A 103 -13.61 -3.89 11.52
CA GLY A 103 -13.89 -3.50 12.90
C GLY A 103 -12.87 -4.02 13.92
N GLN A 104 -11.83 -4.75 13.47
CA GLN A 104 -10.84 -5.35 14.36
C GLN A 104 -9.86 -4.34 14.95
N TYR A 105 -9.46 -3.34 14.16
CA TYR A 105 -8.50 -2.35 14.62
C TYR A 105 -9.13 -1.35 15.58
N ILE A 106 -10.35 -0.91 15.30
CA ILE A 106 -11.07 0.00 16.20
C ILE A 106 -11.38 -0.67 17.53
N SER A 107 -11.79 -1.94 17.53
CA SER A 107 -12.08 -2.66 18.79
C SER A 107 -10.84 -2.86 19.67
N ARG A 108 -9.64 -2.95 19.06
CA ARG A 108 -8.39 -3.23 19.79
C ARG A 108 -7.59 -1.98 20.16
N PHE A 109 -7.62 -0.96 19.31
CA PHE A 109 -6.69 0.15 19.38
C PHE A 109 -7.31 1.51 19.58
N TYR A 110 -8.66 1.63 19.52
CA TYR A 110 -9.34 2.89 19.81
C TYR A 110 -9.08 3.33 21.24
N GLN A 111 -8.77 4.59 21.43
CA GLN A 111 -8.65 5.24 22.73
C GLN A 111 -9.58 6.45 22.80
N LYS A 112 -10.03 6.79 24.00
CA LYS A 112 -10.86 7.98 24.21
C LYS A 112 -10.13 9.22 23.70
N GLY A 113 -10.78 9.94 22.79
CA GLY A 113 -10.23 11.11 22.11
C GLY A 113 -9.77 10.84 20.68
N ASP A 114 -9.67 9.57 20.24
CA ASP A 114 -9.51 9.24 18.84
C ASP A 114 -10.79 9.58 18.05
N LEU A 115 -10.63 9.81 16.77
CA LEU A 115 -11.70 10.20 15.86
C LEU A 115 -12.14 9.01 15.00
N ILE A 116 -13.42 8.99 14.66
CA ILE A 116 -14.01 7.95 13.80
C ILE A 116 -14.68 8.64 12.61
N LEU A 117 -14.41 8.17 11.40
CA LEU A 117 -15.12 8.50 10.17
C LEU A 117 -15.90 7.27 9.70
N ASN A 118 -17.18 7.25 9.99
CA ASN A 118 -18.16 6.28 9.52
C ASN A 118 -19.57 6.84 9.72
N PRO A 119 -20.31 7.22 8.69
CA PRO A 119 -21.64 7.82 8.82
C PRO A 119 -22.66 6.96 9.60
N PHE A 120 -22.39 5.67 9.74
CA PHE A 120 -23.26 4.74 10.48
C PHE A 120 -22.82 4.50 11.93
N ASP A 121 -21.71 5.11 12.38
CA ASP A 121 -21.28 5.01 13.79
C ASP A 121 -21.68 6.27 14.54
N ILE A 122 -22.41 6.11 15.64
CA ILE A 122 -22.89 7.24 16.47
C ILE A 122 -21.73 8.09 17.03
N ARG A 123 -20.54 7.54 17.14
CA ARG A 123 -19.32 8.22 17.61
C ARG A 123 -18.59 8.97 16.49
N SER A 124 -19.08 8.85 15.25
CA SER A 124 -18.43 9.46 14.10
C SER A 124 -18.37 10.97 14.23
N VAL A 125 -17.23 11.55 13.85
CA VAL A 125 -17.18 12.99 13.60
C VAL A 125 -18.02 13.31 12.36
N ASN A 126 -18.64 14.47 12.37
CA ASN A 126 -19.45 14.93 11.25
C ASN A 126 -18.55 15.55 10.18
N TRP A 127 -18.34 14.83 9.09
CA TRP A 127 -17.59 15.34 7.95
C TRP A 127 -18.55 15.90 6.89
N ASN A 128 -18.20 17.09 6.38
CA ASN A 128 -18.88 17.71 5.27
C ASN A 128 -17.85 18.03 4.19
N PRO A 129 -18.09 17.71 2.89
CA PRO A 129 -17.12 17.88 1.82
C PRO A 129 -16.54 19.27 1.71
N TRP A 130 -17.34 20.33 1.90
CA TRP A 130 -16.87 21.71 1.84
C TRP A 130 -15.88 22.08 2.93
N ALA A 131 -15.88 21.38 4.07
CA ALA A 131 -14.93 21.63 5.16
C ALA A 131 -13.47 21.38 4.76
N ASP A 132 -13.24 20.61 3.69
CA ASP A 132 -11.92 20.29 3.15
C ASP A 132 -11.59 21.04 1.85
N CYS A 133 -12.46 21.99 1.43
CA CYS A 133 -12.27 22.77 0.22
C CYS A 133 -11.84 24.21 0.56
N GLU A 134 -10.59 24.55 0.30
CA GLU A 134 -10.02 25.90 0.46
C GLU A 134 -9.79 26.59 -0.90
N PHE A 135 -9.63 25.79 -1.97
CA PHE A 135 -9.33 26.25 -3.32
C PHE A 135 -10.19 25.52 -4.34
N PRO A 136 -10.47 26.09 -5.51
CA PRO A 136 -11.25 25.44 -6.56
C PRO A 136 -10.75 24.03 -6.93
N SER A 137 -9.45 23.81 -7.00
CA SER A 137 -8.85 22.51 -7.28
C SER A 137 -9.22 21.40 -6.27
N HIS A 138 -9.64 21.77 -5.06
CA HIS A 138 -10.04 20.78 -4.06
C HIS A 138 -11.39 20.12 -4.41
N TYR A 139 -12.28 20.81 -5.13
CA TYR A 139 -13.52 20.19 -5.62
C TYR A 139 -13.23 19.13 -6.68
N ASP A 140 -12.24 19.39 -7.55
CA ASP A 140 -11.81 18.40 -8.55
C ASP A 140 -11.16 17.19 -7.90
N MET A 141 -10.35 17.41 -6.86
CA MET A 141 -9.76 16.35 -6.06
C MET A 141 -10.85 15.49 -5.37
N LEU A 142 -11.88 16.12 -4.78
CA LEU A 142 -13.00 15.40 -4.19
C LEU A 142 -13.76 14.59 -5.25
N ALA A 143 -14.04 15.20 -6.40
CA ALA A 143 -14.69 14.53 -7.53
C ALA A 143 -13.88 13.30 -7.98
N ALA A 144 -12.55 13.43 -8.10
CA ALA A 144 -11.68 12.32 -8.48
C ALA A 144 -11.63 11.20 -7.42
N GLY A 145 -11.71 11.56 -6.14
CA GLY A 145 -11.73 10.60 -5.03
C GLY A 145 -13.05 9.84 -4.90
N LEU A 146 -14.18 10.50 -5.17
CA LEU A 146 -15.51 9.88 -5.10
C LEU A 146 -15.86 9.08 -6.37
N ILE A 147 -15.42 9.57 -7.53
CA ILE A 147 -15.77 9.03 -8.85
C ILE A 147 -14.49 8.49 -9.49
N PRO A 148 -14.16 7.20 -9.29
CA PRO A 148 -12.95 6.61 -9.85
C PRO A 148 -13.06 6.53 -11.39
N GLN A 149 -11.93 6.66 -12.08
CA GLN A 149 -11.88 6.36 -13.50
C GLN A 149 -11.96 4.86 -13.75
N GLN A 150 -12.82 4.45 -14.65
CA GLN A 150 -12.91 3.08 -15.09
C GLN A 150 -11.77 2.70 -16.05
N LYS A 151 -11.48 1.40 -16.14
CA LYS A 151 -10.36 0.85 -16.95
C LYS A 151 -10.54 1.11 -18.44
N TYR A 152 -11.77 1.05 -18.93
CA TYR A 152 -12.06 1.13 -20.38
C TYR A 152 -12.17 2.57 -20.86
N VAL A 153 -11.52 2.87 -21.98
CA VAL A 153 -11.48 4.22 -22.56
C VAL A 153 -12.89 4.73 -22.92
N SER A 154 -13.79 3.84 -23.35
CA SER A 154 -15.19 4.15 -23.63
C SER A 154 -15.95 4.75 -22.45
N ASP A 155 -15.58 4.33 -21.23
CA ASP A 155 -16.33 4.70 -20.03
C ASP A 155 -15.76 5.97 -19.37
N ARG A 156 -14.55 6.37 -19.74
CA ARG A 156 -13.88 7.57 -19.20
C ARG A 156 -14.64 8.87 -19.48
N PHE A 157 -15.38 8.93 -20.58
CA PHE A 157 -16.22 10.09 -20.89
C PHE A 157 -17.27 10.31 -19.79
N TRP A 158 -17.96 9.24 -19.37
CA TRP A 158 -19.02 9.31 -18.36
C TRP A 158 -18.47 9.70 -16.98
N ASP A 159 -17.31 9.15 -16.63
CA ASP A 159 -16.64 9.48 -15.37
C ASP A 159 -16.16 10.94 -15.35
N ASN A 160 -15.54 11.42 -16.43
CA ASN A 160 -15.09 12.80 -16.54
C ASN A 160 -16.26 13.80 -16.53
N ALA A 161 -17.35 13.50 -17.26
CA ALA A 161 -18.56 14.30 -17.22
C ALA A 161 -19.18 14.33 -15.81
N SER A 162 -19.25 13.19 -15.14
CA SER A 162 -19.74 13.08 -13.77
C SER A 162 -18.88 13.88 -12.78
N ARG A 163 -17.55 13.83 -12.91
CA ARG A 163 -16.63 14.64 -12.11
C ARG A 163 -16.82 16.13 -12.32
N SER A 164 -16.93 16.56 -13.60
CA SER A 164 -17.15 17.95 -13.94
C SER A 164 -18.46 18.47 -13.36
N LEU A 165 -19.56 17.72 -13.49
CA LEU A 165 -20.85 18.08 -12.90
C LEU A 165 -20.76 18.19 -11.37
N PHE A 166 -20.13 17.22 -10.70
CA PHE A 166 -19.99 17.20 -9.26
C PHE A 166 -19.14 18.37 -8.74
N SER A 167 -17.95 18.57 -9.32
CA SER A 167 -17.03 19.66 -8.96
C SER A 167 -17.68 21.04 -9.17
N THR A 168 -18.31 21.26 -10.33
CA THR A 168 -18.99 22.52 -10.66
C THR A 168 -20.18 22.78 -9.73
N ALA A 169 -20.97 21.76 -9.41
CA ALA A 169 -22.09 21.90 -8.47
C ALA A 169 -21.61 22.31 -7.08
N MET A 170 -20.55 21.65 -6.58
CA MET A 170 -19.96 22.00 -5.29
C MET A 170 -19.44 23.44 -5.25
N GLN A 171 -18.72 23.87 -6.29
CA GLN A 171 -18.20 25.25 -6.40
C GLN A 171 -19.34 26.28 -6.44
N LYS A 172 -20.40 25.99 -7.21
CA LYS A 172 -21.53 26.89 -7.32
C LYS A 172 -22.31 27.02 -6.02
N LEU A 173 -22.58 25.92 -5.34
CA LEU A 173 -23.22 25.91 -4.01
C LEU A 173 -22.36 26.64 -2.97
N ASP A 174 -21.02 26.47 -3.02
CA ASP A 174 -20.13 27.22 -2.16
C ASP A 174 -20.23 28.74 -2.39
N SER A 175 -20.28 29.17 -3.64
CA SER A 175 -20.48 30.59 -4.01
C SER A 175 -21.81 31.16 -3.49
N LEU A 176 -22.82 30.31 -3.37
CA LEU A 176 -24.14 30.63 -2.80
C LEU A 176 -24.17 30.50 -1.25
N LYS A 177 -23.05 30.09 -0.64
CA LYS A 177 -22.92 29.78 0.79
C LYS A 177 -23.89 28.68 1.27
N ASP A 178 -24.25 27.80 0.35
CA ASP A 178 -25.08 26.62 0.65
C ASP A 178 -24.19 25.36 0.65
N HIS A 179 -23.87 24.89 1.84
CA HIS A 179 -23.04 23.69 2.06
C HIS A 179 -23.89 22.47 2.42
N SER A 180 -25.14 22.44 1.95
CA SER A 180 -26.06 21.35 2.18
C SER A 180 -25.79 20.16 1.24
N ILE A 181 -25.52 19.01 1.82
CA ILE A 181 -25.42 17.74 1.10
C ILE A 181 -26.77 17.37 0.46
N GLN A 182 -27.84 17.71 1.13
CA GLN A 182 -29.20 17.48 0.60
C GLN A 182 -29.43 18.31 -0.65
N GLU A 183 -29.04 19.59 -0.66
CA GLU A 183 -29.17 20.45 -1.83
C GLU A 183 -28.27 19.99 -2.98
N LEU A 184 -27.02 19.61 -2.68
CA LEU A 184 -26.14 19.00 -3.66
C LEU A 184 -26.76 17.76 -4.32
N HIS A 185 -27.34 16.87 -3.51
CA HIS A 185 -28.04 15.69 -3.99
C HIS A 185 -29.28 16.07 -4.82
N ARG A 186 -30.03 17.05 -4.37
CA ARG A 186 -31.22 17.54 -5.09
C ARG A 186 -30.87 18.04 -6.48
N VAL A 187 -29.92 18.95 -6.57
CA VAL A 187 -29.47 19.53 -7.83
C VAL A 187 -28.95 18.45 -8.77
N LEU A 188 -28.04 17.59 -8.29
CA LEU A 188 -27.38 16.62 -9.15
C LEU A 188 -28.29 15.47 -9.59
N ILE A 189 -29.24 15.04 -8.75
CA ILE A 189 -29.93 13.76 -8.95
C ILE A 189 -31.44 13.94 -9.17
N THR A 190 -32.12 14.81 -8.40
CA THR A 190 -33.59 14.85 -8.39
C THR A 190 -34.20 16.06 -9.09
N ALA A 191 -33.46 17.14 -9.33
CA ALA A 191 -33.91 18.31 -10.04
C ALA A 191 -34.40 17.97 -11.45
N GLY A 192 -35.46 18.64 -11.91
CA GLY A 192 -35.97 18.53 -13.29
C GLY A 192 -34.93 18.94 -14.31
N LEU A 193 -35.08 18.51 -15.57
CA LEU A 193 -34.06 18.79 -16.60
C LEU A 193 -33.90 20.30 -16.86
N GLU A 194 -34.98 21.08 -16.82
CA GLU A 194 -34.93 22.54 -17.01
C GLU A 194 -34.19 23.24 -15.90
N GLU A 195 -34.44 22.83 -14.65
CA GLU A 195 -33.74 23.34 -13.46
C GLU A 195 -32.26 22.93 -13.49
N PHE A 196 -31.98 21.68 -13.87
CA PHE A 196 -30.63 21.17 -13.99
C PHE A 196 -29.83 21.95 -15.06
N GLU A 197 -30.37 22.16 -16.25
CA GLU A 197 -29.75 22.98 -17.29
C GLU A 197 -29.54 24.43 -16.81
N SER A 198 -30.56 25.05 -16.21
CA SER A 198 -30.47 26.40 -15.66
C SER A 198 -29.41 26.53 -14.56
N PHE A 199 -29.28 25.52 -13.72
CA PHE A 199 -28.26 25.51 -12.65
C PHE A 199 -26.85 25.51 -13.24
N PHE A 200 -26.57 24.75 -14.29
CA PHE A 200 -25.25 24.67 -14.91
C PHE A 200 -25.00 25.68 -16.02
N LYS A 201 -25.98 26.51 -16.36
CA LYS A 201 -25.82 27.57 -17.36
C LYS A 201 -24.64 28.46 -16.99
N GLU A 202 -23.83 28.82 -18.00
CA GLU A 202 -22.63 29.66 -17.86
C GLU A 202 -21.48 29.00 -17.01
N THR A 203 -21.48 27.69 -16.88
CA THR A 203 -20.42 26.93 -16.26
C THR A 203 -19.74 26.03 -17.29
N GLU A 204 -18.56 25.47 -16.88
CA GLU A 204 -17.81 24.48 -17.69
C GLU A 204 -18.64 23.22 -17.95
N ALA A 205 -19.52 22.86 -17.02
CA ALA A 205 -20.35 21.66 -17.10
C ALA A 205 -21.62 21.85 -18.00
N ALA A 206 -21.87 23.05 -18.53
CA ALA A 206 -23.06 23.35 -19.37
C ALA A 206 -23.20 22.41 -20.56
N SER A 207 -22.08 21.98 -21.15
CA SER A 207 -22.10 21.06 -22.31
C SER A 207 -22.67 19.67 -21.99
N TYR A 208 -22.69 19.27 -20.74
CA TYR A 208 -23.23 17.98 -20.28
C TYR A 208 -24.71 18.06 -19.84
N THR A 209 -25.33 19.26 -19.90
CA THR A 209 -26.64 19.50 -19.31
C THR A 209 -27.66 19.99 -20.32
N SER A 210 -27.31 20.11 -21.62
CA SER A 210 -28.14 20.62 -22.68
C SER A 210 -29.39 19.77 -22.93
N LYS A 211 -30.54 20.42 -23.10
CA LYS A 211 -31.80 19.78 -23.51
C LYS A 211 -31.70 19.05 -24.85
N GLU A 212 -30.90 19.57 -25.78
CA GLU A 212 -30.69 18.95 -27.09
C GLU A 212 -30.00 17.58 -26.97
N GLY A 213 -29.23 17.36 -25.88
CA GLY A 213 -28.59 16.12 -25.51
C GLY A 213 -29.28 15.34 -24.39
N GLU A 214 -30.58 15.39 -24.20
CA GLU A 214 -31.33 14.84 -23.07
C GLU A 214 -30.89 13.41 -22.69
N LYS A 215 -30.77 12.50 -23.67
CA LYS A 215 -30.34 11.13 -23.44
C LYS A 215 -28.95 11.06 -22.84
N MET A 216 -28.03 11.90 -23.30
CA MET A 216 -26.66 11.98 -22.76
C MET A 216 -26.69 12.53 -21.32
N THR A 217 -27.41 13.61 -21.07
CA THR A 217 -27.59 14.22 -19.75
C THR A 217 -28.13 13.21 -18.74
N LEU A 218 -29.18 12.47 -19.10
CA LEU A 218 -29.75 11.42 -18.25
C LEU A 218 -28.74 10.27 -17.97
N SER A 219 -27.96 9.90 -18.99
CA SER A 219 -26.93 8.84 -18.80
C SER A 219 -25.82 9.30 -17.87
N VAL A 220 -25.32 10.55 -18.02
CA VAL A 220 -24.30 11.11 -17.11
C VAL A 220 -24.86 11.21 -15.68
N ARG A 221 -26.09 11.68 -15.50
CA ARG A 221 -26.76 11.76 -14.19
C ARG A 221 -26.93 10.38 -13.55
N SER A 222 -27.28 9.37 -14.34
CA SER A 222 -27.41 7.99 -13.85
C SER A 222 -26.07 7.44 -13.38
N ASN A 223 -24.98 7.67 -14.12
CA ASN A 223 -23.64 7.30 -13.69
C ASN A 223 -23.25 8.02 -12.39
N LEU A 224 -23.45 9.35 -12.37
CA LEU A 224 -23.15 10.17 -11.20
C LEU A 224 -23.92 9.71 -9.95
N ALA A 225 -25.23 9.41 -10.10
CA ALA A 225 -26.06 8.95 -8.99
C ALA A 225 -25.54 7.68 -8.32
N ILE A 226 -24.97 6.76 -9.09
CA ILE A 226 -24.36 5.53 -8.57
C ILE A 226 -23.11 5.87 -7.74
N GLN A 227 -22.24 6.74 -8.27
CA GLN A 227 -20.95 7.07 -7.67
C GLN A 227 -21.08 7.87 -6.37
N ILE A 228 -21.97 8.87 -6.33
CA ILE A 228 -22.15 9.74 -5.15
C ILE A 228 -23.19 9.23 -4.15
N LYS A 229 -23.74 8.04 -4.38
CA LYS A 229 -24.77 7.44 -3.50
C LYS A 229 -24.41 7.47 -2.02
N SER A 230 -23.13 7.33 -1.69
CA SER A 230 -22.64 7.32 -0.32
C SER A 230 -22.81 8.66 0.40
N LEU A 231 -22.86 9.78 -0.31
CA LEU A 231 -23.02 11.12 0.29
C LEU A 231 -24.34 11.27 1.06
N LYS A 232 -25.41 10.58 0.63
CA LYS A 232 -26.72 10.64 1.29
C LYS A 232 -26.71 10.18 2.76
N TYR A 233 -25.66 9.50 3.20
CA TYR A 233 -25.51 9.04 4.59
C TYR A 233 -24.78 10.05 5.48
N LEU A 234 -24.25 11.11 4.90
CA LEU A 234 -23.64 12.21 5.63
C LEU A 234 -24.75 13.13 6.19
N ASN A 235 -24.45 13.83 7.27
CA ASN A 235 -25.40 14.72 7.94
C ASN A 235 -25.01 16.18 7.73
N ASP A 236 -26.01 17.03 7.50
CA ASP A 236 -25.86 18.49 7.43
C ASP A 236 -25.92 19.12 8.84
N GLN A 237 -24.94 18.81 9.70
CA GLN A 237 -24.85 19.38 11.05
C GLN A 237 -23.90 20.59 11.08
N ASN A 238 -24.13 21.50 12.03
CA ASN A 238 -23.40 22.77 12.13
C ASN A 238 -21.92 22.66 12.56
N LYS A 239 -21.48 21.50 13.05
CA LYS A 239 -20.07 21.29 13.44
C LYS A 239 -19.43 20.30 12.47
N ASN A 240 -18.73 20.85 11.49
CA ASN A 240 -18.08 20.05 10.47
C ASN A 240 -16.64 19.76 10.89
N PHE A 241 -16.26 18.49 10.81
CA PHE A 241 -14.89 18.05 10.91
C PHE A 241 -14.19 18.24 9.55
N SER A 242 -13.00 18.82 9.55
CA SER A 242 -12.12 18.87 8.40
C SER A 242 -10.96 17.91 8.59
N LEU A 243 -10.82 16.99 7.65
CA LEU A 243 -9.69 16.06 7.61
C LEU A 243 -8.39 16.80 7.29
N ARG A 244 -8.46 17.81 6.42
CA ARG A 244 -7.35 18.70 6.10
C ARG A 244 -6.82 19.41 7.34
N GLN A 245 -7.69 20.07 8.09
CA GLN A 245 -7.31 20.76 9.34
C GLN A 245 -6.76 19.77 10.36
N TRP A 246 -7.34 18.56 10.46
CA TRP A 246 -6.80 17.53 11.35
C TRP A 246 -5.38 17.11 10.93
N VAL A 247 -5.11 16.92 9.64
CA VAL A 247 -3.76 16.58 9.14
C VAL A 247 -2.77 17.71 9.45
N GLN A 248 -3.15 18.97 9.19
CA GLN A 248 -2.32 20.16 9.39
C GLN A 248 -2.03 20.44 10.86
N ASN A 249 -2.92 20.09 11.77
CA ASN A 249 -2.74 20.33 13.20
C ASN A 249 -1.86 19.25 13.85
N GLU A 250 -0.57 19.49 13.91
CA GLU A 250 0.44 18.58 14.45
C GLU A 250 0.41 18.45 15.99
N GLU A 251 -0.26 19.35 16.69
CA GLU A 251 -0.39 19.30 18.15
C GLU A 251 -1.34 18.16 18.59
N GLN A 252 -2.29 17.79 17.74
CA GLN A 252 -3.18 16.68 17.99
C GLN A 252 -2.42 15.36 17.93
N LYS A 253 -2.60 14.50 18.93
CA LYS A 253 -1.96 13.17 19.02
C LYS A 253 -2.95 12.02 18.82
N ASN A 254 -4.23 12.34 18.67
CA ASN A 254 -5.28 11.35 18.42
C ASN A 254 -5.13 10.69 17.04
N TRP A 255 -5.65 9.49 16.94
CA TRP A 255 -5.73 8.75 15.71
C TRP A 255 -7.06 8.96 15.01
N LEU A 256 -7.08 8.75 13.70
CA LEU A 256 -8.28 8.77 12.89
C LEU A 256 -8.57 7.35 12.39
N PHE A 257 -9.72 6.81 12.76
CA PHE A 257 -10.21 5.53 12.28
C PHE A 257 -11.26 5.77 11.19
N ILE A 258 -10.96 5.31 9.99
CA ILE A 258 -11.89 5.26 8.86
C ILE A 258 -12.44 3.83 8.84
N THR A 259 -13.71 3.65 9.22
CA THR A 259 -14.26 2.33 9.46
C THR A 259 -15.45 2.01 8.58
N ALA A 260 -15.64 0.72 8.29
CA ALA A 260 -16.87 0.20 7.72
C ALA A 260 -17.09 -1.23 8.21
N ARG A 261 -18.35 -1.58 8.52
CA ARG A 261 -18.70 -2.98 8.73
C ARG A 261 -18.78 -3.72 7.40
N PRO A 262 -18.66 -5.05 7.38
CA PRO A 262 -18.69 -5.83 6.14
C PRO A 262 -19.92 -5.56 5.27
N ASP A 263 -21.11 -5.37 5.89
CA ASP A 263 -22.38 -5.06 5.23
C ASP A 263 -22.47 -3.62 4.67
N GLN A 264 -21.59 -2.71 5.13
CA GLN A 264 -21.53 -1.30 4.74
C GLN A 264 -20.41 -1.00 3.75
N ARG A 265 -19.45 -1.92 3.58
CA ARG A 265 -18.18 -1.69 2.88
C ARG A 265 -18.37 -1.17 1.46
N GLU A 266 -19.17 -1.85 0.65
CA GLU A 266 -19.39 -1.42 -0.74
C GLU A 266 -20.07 -0.05 -0.83
N THR A 267 -20.97 0.25 0.10
CA THR A 267 -21.65 1.54 0.16
C THR A 267 -20.72 2.69 0.54
N LEU A 268 -19.80 2.45 1.49
CA LEU A 268 -18.88 3.49 1.99
C LEU A 268 -17.55 3.56 1.24
N LYS A 269 -17.26 2.60 0.37
CA LYS A 269 -16.02 2.51 -0.38
C LYS A 269 -15.63 3.83 -1.11
N PRO A 270 -16.56 4.56 -1.78
CA PRO A 270 -16.24 5.87 -2.36
C PRO A 270 -15.81 6.91 -1.33
N LEU A 271 -16.52 6.99 -0.20
CA LEU A 271 -16.17 7.93 0.87
C LEU A 271 -14.82 7.62 1.50
N ILE A 272 -14.57 6.34 1.82
CA ILE A 272 -13.30 5.89 2.40
C ILE A 272 -12.13 6.27 1.49
N SER A 273 -12.28 6.04 0.21
CA SER A 273 -11.26 6.37 -0.79
C SER A 273 -11.07 7.88 -0.92
N CYS A 274 -12.16 8.65 -0.92
CA CYS A 274 -12.12 10.11 -0.95
C CYS A 274 -11.39 10.69 0.29
N TRP A 275 -11.67 10.19 1.48
CA TRP A 275 -10.99 10.64 2.70
C TRP A 275 -9.49 10.34 2.67
N LEU A 276 -9.08 9.20 2.12
CA LEU A 276 -7.65 8.92 1.92
C LEU A 276 -7.00 9.86 0.91
N GLU A 277 -7.69 10.16 -0.20
CA GLU A 277 -7.24 11.14 -1.20
C GLU A 277 -7.01 12.52 -0.58
N ILE A 278 -7.97 13.00 0.23
CA ILE A 278 -7.83 14.25 0.98
C ILE A 278 -6.59 14.20 1.89
N ALA A 279 -6.46 13.12 2.66
CA ALA A 279 -5.37 12.98 3.61
C ALA A 279 -3.99 12.94 2.92
N PHE A 280 -3.84 12.15 1.84
CA PHE A 280 -2.59 12.08 1.07
C PHE A 280 -2.21 13.44 0.48
N ASN A 281 -3.14 14.09 -0.21
CA ASN A 281 -2.90 15.39 -0.83
C ASN A 281 -2.60 16.46 0.21
N THR A 282 -3.25 16.42 1.37
CA THR A 282 -2.98 17.35 2.46
C THR A 282 -1.57 17.16 3.02
N VAL A 283 -1.13 15.92 3.28
CA VAL A 283 0.24 15.68 3.76
C VAL A 283 1.27 16.18 2.75
N MET A 284 1.05 15.94 1.45
CA MET A 284 1.94 16.42 0.39
C MET A 284 1.96 17.94 0.24
N SER A 285 0.96 18.66 0.78
CA SER A 285 0.92 20.13 0.79
C SER A 285 1.59 20.77 2.02
N LEU A 286 2.00 19.96 3.01
CA LEU A 286 2.71 20.45 4.19
C LEU A 286 4.15 20.86 3.87
N SER A 287 4.77 21.59 4.78
CA SER A 287 6.22 21.82 4.71
C SER A 287 6.98 20.51 4.87
N PRO A 288 8.06 20.31 4.09
CA PRO A 288 8.90 19.11 4.24
C PRO A 288 9.43 18.96 5.67
N ASP A 289 9.26 17.78 6.24
CA ASP A 289 9.75 17.44 7.58
C ASP A 289 10.10 15.96 7.66
N HIS A 290 11.39 15.66 7.81
CA HIS A 290 11.90 14.31 7.92
C HIS A 290 11.71 13.67 9.30
N GLN A 291 11.31 14.44 10.30
CA GLN A 291 11.05 13.91 11.65
C GLN A 291 9.57 13.60 11.87
N ARG A 292 8.67 14.26 11.16
CA ARG A 292 7.24 13.96 11.20
C ARG A 292 6.98 12.50 10.87
N ARG A 293 6.03 11.88 11.57
CA ARG A 293 5.52 10.54 11.27
C ARG A 293 4.00 10.55 11.35
N LEU A 294 3.35 10.61 10.18
CA LEU A 294 1.92 10.36 10.03
C LEU A 294 1.73 9.04 9.28
N TRP A 295 1.14 8.07 9.95
CA TRP A 295 0.96 6.73 9.40
C TRP A 295 -0.37 6.58 8.69
N PHE A 296 -0.35 5.90 7.56
CA PHE A 296 -1.52 5.38 6.85
C PHE A 296 -1.47 3.86 6.94
N ILE A 297 -2.38 3.28 7.69
CA ILE A 297 -2.42 1.83 7.97
C ILE A 297 -3.63 1.26 7.25
N ILE A 298 -3.39 0.45 6.22
CA ILE A 298 -4.39 -0.07 5.29
C ILE A 298 -4.19 -1.58 5.17
N ASP A 299 -4.92 -2.38 5.94
CA ASP A 299 -4.74 -3.86 6.00
C ASP A 299 -5.07 -4.55 4.66
N GLU A 300 -6.00 -3.99 3.89
CA GLU A 300 -6.40 -4.54 2.59
C GLU A 300 -6.53 -3.40 1.56
N LEU A 301 -5.42 -3.01 0.96
CA LEU A 301 -5.40 -1.93 -0.03
C LEU A 301 -6.31 -2.19 -1.23
N PRO A 302 -6.41 -3.42 -1.78
CA PRO A 302 -7.33 -3.70 -2.90
C PRO A 302 -8.81 -3.63 -2.55
N ALA A 303 -9.19 -3.59 -1.28
CA ALA A 303 -10.58 -3.43 -0.88
C ALA A 303 -11.11 -2.00 -1.11
N LEU A 304 -10.23 -1.05 -1.37
CA LEU A 304 -10.56 0.32 -1.75
C LEU A 304 -10.85 0.40 -3.25
N GLN A 305 -11.41 1.53 -3.69
CA GLN A 305 -11.44 1.81 -5.12
C GLN A 305 -10.09 2.37 -5.61
N HIS A 306 -9.96 2.59 -6.92
CA HIS A 306 -8.76 3.22 -7.48
C HIS A 306 -8.50 4.57 -6.81
N LEU A 307 -7.33 4.73 -6.22
CA LEU A 307 -6.85 5.96 -5.60
C LEU A 307 -5.91 6.68 -6.58
N PRO A 308 -6.33 7.77 -7.22
CA PRO A 308 -5.52 8.48 -8.22
C PRO A 308 -4.19 8.99 -7.67
N SER A 309 -4.17 9.45 -6.41
CA SER A 309 -2.98 10.01 -5.79
C SER A 309 -2.04 8.97 -5.17
N LEU A 310 -2.43 7.70 -5.04
CA LEU A 310 -1.62 6.69 -4.36
C LEU A 310 -0.20 6.54 -4.95
N PRO A 311 0.00 6.47 -6.28
CA PRO A 311 1.35 6.37 -6.83
C PRO A 311 2.22 7.59 -6.48
N LEU A 312 1.65 8.80 -6.56
CA LEU A 312 2.34 10.02 -6.17
C LEU A 312 2.61 10.07 -4.67
N ALA A 313 1.64 9.67 -3.86
CA ALA A 313 1.77 9.60 -2.41
C ALA A 313 2.90 8.65 -1.99
N LEU A 314 2.98 7.45 -2.55
CA LEU A 314 4.08 6.52 -2.30
C LEU A 314 5.45 7.08 -2.71
N ALA A 315 5.51 7.87 -3.77
CA ALA A 315 6.76 8.47 -4.24
C ALA A 315 7.19 9.66 -3.37
N GLU A 316 6.25 10.48 -2.88
CA GLU A 316 6.54 11.80 -2.33
C GLU A 316 6.32 11.94 -0.82
N LEU A 317 5.40 11.19 -0.21
CA LEU A 317 5.07 11.31 1.23
C LEU A 317 6.29 11.25 2.14
N ARG A 318 7.36 10.56 1.71
CA ARG A 318 8.63 10.49 2.43
C ARG A 318 9.19 11.88 2.77
N LYS A 319 9.04 12.85 1.87
CA LYS A 319 9.54 14.22 2.06
C LYS A 319 8.82 14.94 3.21
N TYR A 320 7.58 14.55 3.45
CA TYR A 320 6.65 15.19 4.38
C TYR A 320 6.41 14.35 5.65
N GLY A 321 7.15 13.26 5.82
CA GLY A 321 7.04 12.40 6.99
C GLY A 321 5.84 11.44 6.97
N GLY A 322 5.18 11.25 5.83
CA GLY A 322 4.11 10.26 5.68
C GLY A 322 4.67 8.84 5.55
N CYS A 323 4.03 7.90 6.24
CA CYS A 323 4.39 6.47 6.26
C CYS A 323 3.19 5.63 5.85
N ILE A 324 3.31 4.83 4.80
CA ILE A 324 2.25 3.90 4.40
C ILE A 324 2.63 2.49 4.84
N MET A 325 1.73 1.82 5.56
CA MET A 325 1.77 0.40 5.85
C MET A 325 0.55 -0.24 5.21
N ALA A 326 0.77 -0.94 4.09
CA ALA A 326 -0.29 -1.52 3.29
C ALA A 326 -0.25 -3.04 3.29
N GLY A 327 -1.43 -3.66 3.29
CA GLY A 327 -1.62 -5.09 3.11
C GLY A 327 -2.23 -5.41 1.76
N ILE A 328 -1.79 -6.51 1.16
CA ILE A 328 -2.39 -7.10 -0.04
C ILE A 328 -2.45 -8.63 0.12
N GLN A 329 -3.39 -9.28 -0.55
CA GLN A 329 -3.41 -10.74 -0.59
C GLN A 329 -2.60 -11.28 -1.76
N GLY A 330 -2.61 -10.58 -2.90
CA GLY A 330 -1.87 -10.97 -4.09
C GLY A 330 -1.86 -9.91 -5.18
N MET A 331 -1.01 -10.15 -6.17
CA MET A 331 -0.84 -9.30 -7.36
C MET A 331 -2.12 -9.11 -8.18
N PRO A 332 -2.94 -10.14 -8.44
CA PRO A 332 -4.11 -9.99 -9.28
C PRO A 332 -5.07 -8.89 -8.82
N GLN A 333 -5.30 -8.77 -7.52
CA GLN A 333 -6.21 -7.78 -6.96
C GLN A 333 -5.74 -6.33 -7.19
N ILE A 334 -4.43 -6.07 -7.08
CA ILE A 334 -3.85 -4.74 -7.39
C ILE A 334 -3.88 -4.48 -8.89
N SER A 335 -3.57 -5.52 -9.70
CA SER A 335 -3.60 -5.42 -11.17
C SER A 335 -5.02 -5.17 -11.69
N ASP A 336 -6.03 -5.61 -10.97
CA ASP A 336 -7.41 -5.29 -11.28
C ASP A 336 -7.75 -3.81 -11.10
N LEU A 337 -7.17 -3.14 -10.14
CA LEU A 337 -7.41 -1.72 -9.87
C LEU A 337 -6.53 -0.80 -10.75
N TYR A 338 -5.26 -1.11 -10.90
CA TYR A 338 -4.26 -0.21 -11.49
C TYR A 338 -3.71 -0.67 -12.84
N GLY A 339 -4.14 -1.85 -13.33
CA GLY A 339 -3.53 -2.51 -14.48
C GLY A 339 -2.17 -3.12 -14.13
N ASN A 340 -1.61 -3.94 -15.05
CA ASN A 340 -0.35 -4.64 -14.77
C ASN A 340 0.84 -3.68 -14.59
N ALA A 341 0.98 -2.67 -15.45
CA ALA A 341 2.08 -1.70 -15.34
C ALA A 341 1.93 -0.80 -14.11
N GLY A 342 0.72 -0.31 -13.82
CA GLY A 342 0.46 0.53 -12.66
C GLY A 342 0.65 -0.20 -11.34
N SER A 343 0.22 -1.47 -11.26
CA SER A 343 0.44 -2.30 -10.06
C SER A 343 1.92 -2.53 -9.79
N GLN A 344 2.71 -2.84 -10.82
CA GLN A 344 4.15 -3.01 -10.68
C GLN A 344 4.81 -1.72 -10.19
N ALA A 345 4.48 -0.57 -10.82
CA ALA A 345 5.00 0.73 -10.41
C ALA A 345 4.66 1.07 -8.95
N ILE A 346 3.44 0.77 -8.50
CA ILE A 346 3.03 0.97 -7.09
C ILE A 346 3.84 0.09 -6.15
N LEU A 347 4.00 -1.19 -6.47
CA LEU A 347 4.69 -2.15 -5.60
C LEU A 347 6.20 -1.87 -5.50
N ASP A 348 6.80 -1.33 -6.55
CA ASP A 348 8.23 -0.96 -6.58
C ASP A 348 8.55 0.26 -5.69
N LEU A 349 7.52 1.02 -5.26
CA LEU A 349 7.69 2.16 -4.36
C LEU A 349 7.78 1.76 -2.87
N PHE A 350 7.47 0.52 -2.54
CA PHE A 350 7.70 0.00 -1.19
C PHE A 350 9.13 -0.49 -1.04
N ASN A 351 9.71 -0.31 0.15
CA ASN A 351 11.09 -0.69 0.42
C ASN A 351 11.24 -1.70 1.57
N THR A 352 10.24 -1.81 2.44
CA THR A 352 10.17 -2.88 3.44
C THR A 352 9.08 -3.86 3.03
N PHE A 353 9.44 -5.12 2.89
CA PHE A 353 8.52 -6.17 2.49
C PHE A 353 8.45 -7.27 3.55
N ILE A 354 7.24 -7.70 3.84
CA ILE A 354 6.94 -8.82 4.74
C ILE A 354 6.03 -9.78 3.98
N PHE A 355 6.58 -10.89 3.55
CA PHE A 355 5.93 -11.87 2.68
C PHE A 355 5.55 -13.11 3.45
N PHE A 356 4.29 -13.27 3.75
CA PHE A 356 3.71 -14.51 4.25
C PHE A 356 3.39 -15.47 3.10
N ARG A 357 2.83 -16.64 3.45
CA ARG A 357 2.37 -17.61 2.47
C ARG A 357 1.43 -16.97 1.45
N SER A 358 1.70 -17.23 0.18
CA SER A 358 0.82 -16.93 -0.94
C SER A 358 0.69 -18.16 -1.83
N THR A 359 -0.51 -18.45 -2.30
CA THR A 359 -0.78 -19.61 -3.15
C THR A 359 -0.85 -19.25 -4.63
N ASP A 360 -1.06 -17.97 -4.95
CA ASP A 360 -1.14 -17.49 -6.33
C ASP A 360 0.24 -17.50 -7.02
N PRO A 361 0.35 -18.18 -8.20
CA PRO A 361 1.62 -18.30 -8.92
C PRO A 361 2.23 -16.96 -9.37
N GLN A 362 1.39 -16.01 -9.78
CA GLN A 362 1.87 -14.68 -10.20
C GLN A 362 2.50 -13.95 -9.01
N THR A 363 1.83 -13.96 -7.88
CA THR A 363 2.30 -13.35 -6.64
C THR A 363 3.59 -14.00 -6.14
N THR A 364 3.66 -15.33 -6.11
CA THR A 364 4.86 -16.04 -5.61
C THR A 364 6.06 -15.86 -6.53
N SER A 365 5.85 -15.80 -7.85
CA SER A 365 6.90 -15.49 -8.82
C SER A 365 7.42 -14.06 -8.64
N TRP A 366 6.53 -13.09 -8.41
CA TRP A 366 6.90 -11.72 -8.10
C TRP A 366 7.68 -11.62 -6.78
N ILE A 367 7.19 -12.25 -5.71
CA ILE A 367 7.88 -12.28 -4.41
C ILE A 367 9.30 -12.87 -4.55
N SER A 368 9.43 -13.99 -5.26
CA SER A 368 10.73 -14.64 -5.50
C SER A 368 11.72 -13.68 -6.18
N LYS A 369 11.28 -12.94 -7.20
CA LYS A 369 12.09 -11.90 -7.88
C LYS A 369 12.45 -10.75 -6.94
N VAL A 370 11.51 -10.26 -6.12
CA VAL A 370 11.76 -9.19 -5.14
C VAL A 370 12.78 -9.63 -4.10
N LEU A 371 12.71 -10.87 -3.63
CA LEU A 371 13.68 -11.42 -2.66
C LEU A 371 15.09 -11.54 -3.24
N GLY A 372 15.20 -11.66 -4.55
CA GLY A 372 16.46 -11.60 -5.29
C GLY A 372 17.00 -12.96 -5.69
N GLU A 373 18.15 -12.91 -6.36
CA GLU A 373 18.83 -14.07 -6.94
C GLU A 373 20.24 -14.20 -6.37
N LYS A 374 20.80 -15.39 -6.46
CA LYS A 374 22.19 -15.73 -6.10
C LYS A 374 22.85 -16.47 -7.24
N ASP A 375 24.14 -16.26 -7.40
CA ASP A 375 24.93 -17.05 -8.29
C ASP A 375 25.44 -18.31 -7.56
N GLU A 376 25.15 -19.47 -8.11
CA GLU A 376 25.67 -20.76 -7.68
C GLU A 376 26.61 -21.29 -8.72
N THR A 377 27.82 -21.64 -8.28
CA THR A 377 28.80 -22.27 -9.13
C THR A 377 28.77 -23.78 -8.91
N GLU A 378 28.45 -24.51 -9.93
CA GLU A 378 28.46 -25.97 -9.94
C GLU A 378 29.68 -26.45 -10.74
N ILE A 379 30.40 -27.44 -10.21
CA ILE A 379 31.47 -28.13 -10.93
C ILE A 379 30.82 -29.33 -11.60
N VAL A 380 30.74 -29.30 -12.91
CA VAL A 380 30.21 -30.42 -13.69
C VAL A 380 31.38 -31.28 -14.15
N GLU A 381 31.40 -32.53 -13.69
CA GLU A 381 32.38 -33.52 -14.16
C GLU A 381 31.88 -34.15 -15.46
N ASN A 382 32.56 -33.89 -16.55
CA ASN A 382 32.31 -34.60 -17.81
C ASN A 382 33.30 -35.74 -17.95
N LEU A 383 32.77 -36.96 -17.84
CA LEU A 383 33.50 -38.19 -18.09
C LEU A 383 33.47 -38.51 -19.58
N SER A 384 34.62 -38.44 -20.24
CA SER A 384 34.75 -38.86 -21.63
C SER A 384 35.33 -40.27 -21.67
N TYR A 385 34.51 -41.23 -22.12
CA TYR A 385 34.94 -42.60 -22.35
C TYR A 385 35.45 -42.75 -23.79
N GLY A 386 36.75 -42.95 -23.96
CA GLY A 386 37.35 -43.26 -25.26
C GLY A 386 37.23 -44.75 -25.58
N ALA A 387 37.14 -45.11 -26.85
CA ALA A 387 37.08 -46.50 -27.32
C ALA A 387 38.39 -47.31 -27.07
N ASN A 388 39.44 -46.68 -26.54
CA ASN A 388 40.69 -47.26 -26.10
C ASN A 388 41.00 -46.87 -24.66
N THR A 389 41.40 -47.85 -23.85
CA THR A 389 41.72 -47.78 -22.41
C THR A 389 42.80 -46.74 -21.99
N ILE A 390 43.34 -45.95 -22.88
CA ILE A 390 44.39 -44.96 -22.61
C ILE A 390 43.90 -43.51 -22.64
N ARG A 391 42.60 -43.25 -22.86
CA ARG A 391 42.04 -41.90 -23.02
C ARG A 391 40.80 -41.64 -22.17
N ASP A 392 40.78 -42.05 -20.94
CA ASP A 392 39.76 -41.60 -20.02
C ASP A 392 40.18 -40.22 -19.51
N GLY A 393 39.46 -39.20 -19.95
CA GLY A 393 39.69 -37.82 -19.53
C GLY A 393 38.55 -37.37 -18.64
N VAL A 394 38.88 -36.88 -17.44
CA VAL A 394 37.94 -36.16 -16.58
C VAL A 394 38.14 -34.67 -16.87
N SER A 395 37.09 -34.03 -17.38
CA SER A 395 37.09 -32.59 -17.59
C SER A 395 36.16 -31.96 -16.52
N LEU A 396 36.73 -31.12 -15.67
CA LEU A 396 35.97 -30.33 -14.69
C LEU A 396 35.60 -28.99 -15.34
N ASN A 397 34.31 -28.81 -15.57
CA ASN A 397 33.79 -27.54 -16.11
C ASN A 397 33.07 -26.79 -15.01
N GLN A 398 33.48 -25.56 -14.73
CA GLN A 398 32.82 -24.69 -13.78
C GLN A 398 31.72 -23.91 -14.47
N GLN A 399 30.47 -24.15 -14.10
CA GLN A 399 29.33 -23.43 -14.63
C GLN A 399 28.70 -22.59 -13.51
N THR A 400 28.49 -21.32 -13.78
CA THR A 400 27.77 -20.42 -12.84
C THR A 400 26.34 -20.25 -13.31
N HIS A 401 25.41 -20.62 -12.45
CA HIS A 401 23.98 -20.47 -12.68
C HIS A 401 23.38 -19.47 -11.69
N THR A 402 22.63 -18.52 -12.21
CA THR A 402 21.84 -17.60 -11.37
C THR A 402 20.55 -18.31 -10.96
N LYS A 403 20.35 -18.48 -9.64
CA LYS A 403 19.15 -19.11 -9.07
C LYS A 403 18.45 -18.15 -8.08
N PRO A 404 17.10 -18.18 -7.98
CA PRO A 404 16.41 -17.45 -6.94
C PRO A 404 16.91 -17.82 -5.54
N ILE A 405 17.02 -16.84 -4.62
CA ILE A 405 17.37 -17.12 -3.21
C ILE A 405 16.27 -17.93 -2.56
N VAL A 406 15.00 -17.63 -2.91
CA VAL A 406 13.80 -18.34 -2.46
C VAL A 406 12.96 -18.66 -3.69
N ILE A 407 12.70 -19.95 -3.92
CA ILE A 407 11.87 -20.38 -5.04
C ILE A 407 10.38 -20.18 -4.74
N PRO A 408 9.51 -19.99 -5.77
CA PRO A 408 8.08 -19.77 -5.57
C PRO A 408 7.39 -20.84 -4.71
N THR A 409 7.78 -22.12 -4.85
CA THR A 409 7.22 -23.22 -4.06
C THR A 409 7.54 -23.13 -2.57
N GLU A 410 8.68 -22.57 -2.19
CA GLU A 410 8.98 -22.33 -0.77
C GLU A 410 8.04 -21.27 -0.16
N ILE A 411 7.66 -20.26 -0.94
CA ILE A 411 6.72 -19.21 -0.51
C ILE A 411 5.32 -19.80 -0.35
N GLN A 412 4.91 -20.71 -1.27
CA GLN A 412 3.63 -21.41 -1.20
C GLN A 412 3.53 -22.32 0.03
N ASN A 413 4.65 -22.87 0.47
CA ASN A 413 4.73 -23.83 1.58
C ASN A 413 5.11 -23.19 2.94
N LEU A 414 5.15 -21.86 3.06
CA LEU A 414 5.33 -21.20 4.35
C LEU A 414 4.23 -21.61 5.32
N ARG A 415 4.60 -21.87 6.56
CA ARG A 415 3.64 -22.11 7.65
C ARG A 415 2.94 -20.80 8.03
N ASP A 416 1.82 -20.91 8.71
CA ASP A 416 1.18 -19.75 9.31
C ASP A 416 2.15 -19.02 10.25
N LEU A 417 2.10 -17.69 10.23
CA LEU A 417 3.01 -16.80 10.97
C LEU A 417 4.48 -16.83 10.53
N GLU A 418 4.84 -17.64 9.54
CA GLU A 418 6.17 -17.56 8.92
C GLU A 418 6.17 -16.54 7.78
N ALA A 419 7.20 -15.69 7.72
CA ALA A 419 7.35 -14.71 6.67
C ALA A 419 8.81 -14.54 6.24
N TYR A 420 9.01 -14.26 4.96
CA TYR A 420 10.25 -13.67 4.48
C TYR A 420 10.21 -12.16 4.62
N ILE A 421 11.31 -11.59 5.13
CA ILE A 421 11.44 -10.14 5.33
C ILE A 421 12.59 -9.63 4.50
N LYS A 422 12.30 -8.58 3.71
CA LYS A 422 13.29 -7.78 3.00
C LYS A 422 13.27 -6.36 3.57
N LEU A 423 14.40 -5.92 4.07
CA LEU A 423 14.60 -4.58 4.63
C LEU A 423 15.18 -3.63 3.56
N PRO A 424 14.96 -2.32 3.67
CA PRO A 424 15.55 -1.33 2.77
C PRO A 424 17.06 -1.29 2.86
N GLY A 425 17.72 -1.02 1.74
CA GLY A 425 19.18 -1.01 1.64
C GLY A 425 19.79 -2.39 1.39
N ASN A 426 21.09 -2.52 1.64
CA ASN A 426 21.86 -3.75 1.37
C ASN A 426 21.80 -4.74 2.53
N TYR A 427 20.61 -5.02 3.06
CA TYR A 427 20.42 -6.04 4.07
C TYR A 427 20.02 -7.36 3.42
N PRO A 428 20.62 -8.49 3.83
CA PRO A 428 20.18 -9.82 3.43
C PRO A 428 18.74 -10.07 3.88
N ILE A 429 18.02 -10.88 3.10
CA ILE A 429 16.68 -11.33 3.50
C ILE A 429 16.75 -12.29 4.70
N THR A 430 15.65 -12.39 5.43
CA THR A 430 15.53 -13.35 6.51
C THR A 430 14.16 -14.00 6.53
N LYS A 431 14.09 -15.23 6.99
CA LYS A 431 12.85 -15.92 7.31
C LYS A 431 12.60 -15.81 8.80
N LEU A 432 11.45 -15.32 9.20
CA LEU A 432 11.05 -15.11 10.59
C LEU A 432 9.75 -15.82 10.89
N ASN A 433 9.67 -16.47 12.05
CA ASN A 433 8.43 -16.93 12.65
C ASN A 433 7.95 -15.86 13.63
N MET A 434 6.73 -15.37 13.45
CA MET A 434 6.15 -14.31 14.28
C MET A 434 5.38 -14.91 15.45
N PRO A 435 5.48 -14.32 16.65
CA PRO A 435 4.59 -14.71 17.73
C PRO A 435 3.15 -14.34 17.39
N TYR A 436 2.21 -15.19 17.75
CA TYR A 436 0.79 -14.83 17.67
C TYR A 436 0.49 -13.75 18.72
N GLN A 437 -0.13 -12.66 18.27
CA GLN A 437 -0.54 -11.57 19.15
C GLN A 437 -1.99 -11.82 19.58
N TYR A 438 -2.15 -12.24 20.82
CA TYR A 438 -3.47 -12.42 21.41
C TYR A 438 -3.99 -11.08 21.94
N PHE A 439 -5.24 -10.79 21.63
CA PHE A 439 -6.02 -9.71 22.25
C PHE A 439 -7.20 -10.35 22.96
N PRO A 440 -7.37 -10.12 24.26
CA PRO A 440 -8.58 -10.57 24.94
C PRO A 440 -9.80 -9.89 24.29
N GLU A 441 -10.86 -10.66 24.10
CA GLU A 441 -12.14 -10.12 23.70
C GLU A 441 -12.67 -9.26 24.87
N HIS A 442 -13.02 -8.01 24.59
CA HIS A 442 -13.60 -7.08 25.55
C HIS A 442 -15.12 -7.13 25.46
#